data_c48fbdcbeb3ea7ada2a8e91da42cff97
#
_entry.id   c48fbdcbeb3ea7ada2a8e91da42cff97
#
_cell.length_a   1.000
_cell.length_b   1.000
_cell.length_c   1.000
_cell.angle_alpha   90.00
_cell.angle_beta   90.00
_cell.angle_gamma   90.00
#
_symmetry.space_group_name_H-M   'P 1'
#
loop_
_entity.id
_entity.type
_entity.pdbx_description
1 polymer ?
#
loop_
_entity_poly.entity_id
_entity_poly.type
_entity_poly.pdbx_seq_one_letter_code
_entity_poly.pdbx_strand_id
1 'polypeptide(L)'
;MTSLAFGIYLRATPQRVCQALADPALVPGWLAGMSSGPAGEEDPRRLTCEWLLADYLEINGGCASIVRFDLVAMGQVTRLTVNHRGLDPGGSLLKVITPGWPMILSSLKSLVETGEPLEFRLSA
;
A
#
# COMPACT_ATOMS: atom_id res chain seq x y z
N MET A 1 5.34 19.28 -0.01
CA MET A 1 5.05 17.90 0.42
C MET A 1 5.76 16.92 -0.48
N THR A 2 6.19 15.82 0.07
CA THR A 2 6.96 14.79 -0.62
C THR A 2 6.06 13.62 -0.98
N SER A 3 6.34 12.95 -2.09
CA SER A 3 5.66 11.72 -2.46
C SER A 3 6.67 10.61 -2.74
N LEU A 4 6.24 9.36 -2.51
CA LEU A 4 7.00 8.16 -2.80
C LEU A 4 6.24 7.31 -3.81
N ALA A 5 6.97 6.63 -4.67
CA ALA A 5 6.39 5.69 -5.62
C ALA A 5 7.22 4.42 -5.68
N PHE A 6 6.55 3.28 -5.65
CA PHE A 6 7.17 1.96 -5.76
C PHE A 6 6.34 1.10 -6.70
N GLY A 7 6.99 0.15 -7.35
CA GLY A 7 6.30 -0.79 -8.24
C GLY A 7 6.80 -2.21 -8.03
N ILE A 8 5.88 -3.17 -8.05
CA ILE A 8 6.22 -4.59 -8.01
C ILE A 8 5.29 -5.37 -8.92
N TYR A 9 5.67 -6.60 -9.20
CA TYR A 9 4.86 -7.56 -9.95
C TYR A 9 4.51 -8.73 -9.04
N LEU A 10 3.23 -9.13 -9.08
CA LEU A 10 2.71 -10.21 -8.25
C LEU A 10 2.05 -11.26 -9.13
N ARG A 11 2.26 -12.53 -8.82
CA ARG A 11 1.59 -13.65 -9.50
C ARG A 11 0.21 -13.86 -8.89
N ALA A 12 -0.70 -12.94 -9.20
CA ALA A 12 -2.07 -12.96 -8.73
C ALA A 12 -2.90 -12.06 -9.65
N THR A 13 -4.23 -12.17 -9.58
CA THR A 13 -5.12 -11.26 -10.28
C THR A 13 -5.21 -9.92 -9.57
N PRO A 14 -5.56 -8.82 -10.26
CA PRO A 14 -5.80 -7.53 -9.60
C PRO A 14 -6.82 -7.63 -8.47
N GLN A 15 -7.89 -8.43 -8.66
CA GLN A 15 -8.93 -8.64 -7.66
C GLN A 15 -8.37 -9.29 -6.40
N ARG A 16 -7.51 -10.30 -6.55
CA ARG A 16 -6.89 -10.99 -5.40
C ARG A 16 -5.96 -10.06 -4.63
N VAL A 17 -5.16 -9.26 -5.34
CA VAL A 17 -4.28 -8.27 -4.71
C VAL A 17 -5.10 -7.22 -3.97
N CYS A 18 -6.17 -6.72 -4.59
CA CYS A 18 -7.05 -5.73 -3.96
C CYS A 18 -7.69 -6.28 -2.68
N GLN A 19 -8.14 -7.56 -2.69
CA GLN A 19 -8.68 -8.21 -1.50
C GLN A 19 -7.64 -8.28 -0.37
N ALA A 20 -6.40 -8.61 -0.71
CA ALA A 20 -5.32 -8.68 0.27
C ALA A 20 -5.02 -7.30 0.86
N LEU A 21 -5.03 -6.26 0.04
CA LEU A 21 -4.81 -4.89 0.51
C LEU A 21 -5.91 -4.40 1.44
N ALA A 22 -7.14 -4.87 1.24
CA ALA A 22 -8.30 -4.44 2.00
C ALA A 22 -8.51 -5.26 3.29
N ASP A 23 -7.83 -6.40 3.44
CA ASP A 23 -8.03 -7.28 4.58
C ASP A 23 -7.17 -6.82 5.76
N PRO A 24 -7.80 -6.34 6.86
CA PRO A 24 -7.05 -5.85 8.02
C PRO A 24 -6.23 -6.93 8.73
N ALA A 25 -6.55 -8.20 8.54
CA ALA A 25 -5.77 -9.31 9.09
C ALA A 25 -4.44 -9.51 8.35
N LEU A 26 -4.31 -8.96 7.14
CA LEU A 26 -3.18 -9.17 6.25
C LEU A 26 -2.22 -7.98 6.19
N VAL A 27 -2.64 -6.83 6.71
CA VAL A 27 -1.80 -5.64 6.78
C VAL A 27 -1.27 -5.46 8.19
N PRO A 28 -0.06 -4.88 8.38
CA PRO A 28 0.44 -4.57 9.71
C PRO A 28 -0.55 -3.74 10.52
N GLY A 29 -0.60 -3.94 11.84
CA GLY A 29 -1.57 -3.29 12.72
C GLY A 29 -1.60 -1.76 12.60
N TRP A 30 -0.48 -1.12 12.29
CA TRP A 30 -0.44 0.32 12.11
C TRP A 30 -1.10 0.79 10.81
N LEU A 31 -1.29 -0.12 9.85
CA LEU A 31 -2.05 0.14 8.62
C LEU A 31 -3.56 -0.17 8.81
N ALA A 32 -3.93 -0.88 9.86
CA ALA A 32 -5.31 -1.31 10.07
C ALA A 32 -6.28 -0.15 10.32
N GLY A 33 -5.79 1.03 10.65
CA GLY A 33 -6.60 2.23 10.82
C GLY A 33 -6.94 2.95 9.52
N MET A 34 -6.49 2.45 8.38
CA MET A 34 -6.77 3.08 7.08
C MET A 34 -8.19 2.76 6.63
N SER A 35 -8.93 3.80 6.25
CA SER A 35 -10.17 3.59 5.53
C SER A 35 -9.83 3.40 4.05
N SER A 36 -10.14 2.23 3.50
CA SER A 36 -9.92 1.95 2.09
C SER A 36 -11.25 1.82 1.37
N GLY A 37 -11.29 2.30 0.13
CA GLY A 37 -12.41 2.09 -0.75
C GLY A 37 -11.91 1.93 -2.18
N PRO A 38 -12.47 0.98 -2.95
CA PRO A 38 -12.15 0.90 -4.37
C PRO A 38 -12.69 2.15 -5.06
N ALA A 39 -11.82 2.84 -5.79
CA ALA A 39 -12.21 3.99 -6.59
C ALA A 39 -12.41 3.54 -8.03
N GLY A 40 -13.64 3.21 -8.37
CA GLY A 40 -14.07 3.04 -9.75
C GLY A 40 -13.48 1.85 -10.52
N GLU A 41 -14.36 1.05 -11.10
CA GLU A 41 -13.97 -0.01 -12.03
C GLU A 41 -14.34 0.44 -13.44
N GLU A 42 -13.44 1.14 -14.11
CA GLU A 42 -13.65 1.52 -15.51
C GLU A 42 -13.12 0.43 -16.47
N ASP A 43 -12.11 -0.33 -16.04
CA ASP A 43 -11.53 -1.42 -16.82
C ASP A 43 -11.32 -2.62 -15.90
N PRO A 44 -11.88 -3.82 -16.22
CA PRO A 44 -11.72 -5.00 -15.39
C PRO A 44 -10.25 -5.46 -15.24
N ARG A 45 -9.35 -5.01 -16.11
CA ARG A 45 -7.93 -5.30 -16.01
C ARG A 45 -7.18 -4.29 -15.16
N ARG A 46 -7.87 -3.26 -14.68
CA ARG A 46 -7.26 -2.19 -13.90
C ARG A 46 -8.12 -1.85 -12.71
N LEU A 47 -7.52 -1.87 -11.53
CA LEU A 47 -8.17 -1.46 -10.29
C LEU A 47 -7.34 -0.36 -9.64
N THR A 48 -8.02 0.56 -8.99
CA THR A 48 -7.39 1.62 -8.23
C THR A 48 -7.99 1.65 -6.83
N CYS A 49 -7.14 1.66 -5.81
CA CYS A 49 -7.55 1.79 -4.41
C CYS A 49 -6.86 2.99 -3.81
N GLU A 50 -7.57 3.76 -3.01
CA GLU A 50 -7.02 4.94 -2.35
C GLU A 50 -7.28 4.86 -0.85
N TRP A 51 -6.24 5.11 -0.04
CA TRP A 51 -6.31 5.09 1.42
C TRP A 51 -5.87 6.43 1.98
N LEU A 52 -6.63 6.94 2.95
CA LEU A 52 -6.27 8.14 3.68
C LEU A 52 -5.66 7.74 5.02
N LEU A 53 -4.39 8.13 5.24
CA LEU A 53 -3.70 7.92 6.51
C LEU A 53 -3.98 9.10 7.42
N ALA A 54 -5.07 9.04 8.18
CA ALA A 54 -5.46 10.10 9.08
C ALA A 54 -4.94 9.89 10.52
N ASP A 55 -4.52 8.67 10.87
CA ASP A 55 -4.12 8.32 12.24
C ASP A 55 -2.67 8.70 12.58
N TYR A 56 -1.89 9.15 11.61
CA TYR A 56 -0.47 9.45 11.77
C TYR A 56 -0.14 10.92 11.57
N LEU A 57 -1.08 11.79 11.93
CA LEU A 57 -0.93 13.24 11.75
C LEU A 57 0.27 13.80 12.52
N GLU A 58 0.50 13.31 13.74
CA GLU A 58 1.56 13.81 14.62
C GLU A 58 2.95 13.65 14.03
N ILE A 59 3.17 12.58 13.28
CA ILE A 59 4.46 12.31 12.68
C ILE A 59 4.53 12.73 11.21
N ASN A 60 3.50 13.42 10.73
CA ASN A 60 3.40 13.93 9.37
C ASN A 60 3.04 15.41 9.32
N GLY A 61 3.60 16.19 10.22
CA GLY A 61 3.39 17.64 10.23
C GLY A 61 1.95 18.07 10.46
N GLY A 62 1.12 17.25 11.09
CA GLY A 62 -0.29 17.53 11.33
C GLY A 62 -1.20 17.31 10.12
N CYS A 63 -0.68 16.73 9.03
CA CYS A 63 -1.43 16.52 7.79
C CYS A 63 -1.65 15.03 7.52
N ALA A 64 -2.82 14.69 6.97
CA ALA A 64 -3.09 13.35 6.47
C ALA A 64 -2.30 13.11 5.19
N SER A 65 -1.87 11.87 4.98
CA SER A 65 -1.26 11.44 3.73
C SER A 65 -2.20 10.50 2.97
N ILE A 66 -1.99 10.37 1.67
CA ILE A 66 -2.85 9.57 0.80
C ILE A 66 -2.00 8.51 0.12
N VAL A 67 -2.46 7.26 0.19
CA VAL A 67 -1.83 6.13 -0.49
C VAL A 67 -2.75 5.68 -1.62
N ARG A 68 -2.22 5.60 -2.82
CA ARG A 68 -2.94 5.11 -3.99
C ARG A 68 -2.24 3.87 -4.54
N PHE A 69 -3.03 2.84 -4.76
CA PHE A 69 -2.58 1.61 -5.41
C PHE A 69 -3.21 1.51 -6.80
N ASP A 70 -2.39 1.39 -7.81
CA ASP A 70 -2.82 1.10 -9.18
C ASP A 70 -2.43 -0.34 -9.52
N LEU A 71 -3.41 -1.14 -9.95
CA LEU A 71 -3.25 -2.55 -10.26
C LEU A 71 -3.62 -2.79 -11.72
N VAL A 72 -2.69 -3.30 -12.49
CA VAL A 72 -2.91 -3.57 -13.91
C VAL A 72 -2.57 -5.02 -14.21
N ALA A 73 -3.54 -5.76 -14.77
CA ALA A 73 -3.31 -7.13 -15.21
C ALA A 73 -2.37 -7.15 -16.41
N MET A 74 -1.32 -7.97 -16.32
CA MET A 74 -0.35 -8.15 -17.38
C MET A 74 -0.11 -9.64 -17.59
N GLY A 75 -1.01 -10.29 -18.35
CA GLY A 75 -0.97 -11.74 -18.51
C GLY A 75 -1.30 -12.44 -17.20
N GLN A 76 -0.35 -13.23 -16.69
CA GLN A 76 -0.53 -13.99 -15.46
C GLN A 76 -0.03 -13.26 -14.20
N VAL A 77 0.43 -12.03 -14.36
CA VAL A 77 0.89 -11.21 -13.24
C VAL A 77 0.10 -9.92 -13.19
N THR A 78 0.10 -9.30 -12.01
CA THR A 78 -0.43 -7.96 -11.81
C THR A 78 0.74 -7.02 -11.51
N ARG A 79 0.77 -5.90 -12.21
CA ARG A 79 1.67 -4.80 -11.86
C ARG A 79 0.98 -3.94 -10.82
N LEU A 80 1.59 -3.83 -9.66
CA LEU A 80 1.13 -2.95 -8.58
C LEU A 80 2.06 -1.75 -8.51
N THR A 81 1.49 -0.56 -8.59
CA THR A 81 2.20 0.68 -8.31
C THR A 81 1.58 1.33 -7.09
N VAL A 82 2.40 1.65 -6.09
CA VAL A 82 1.96 2.41 -4.93
C VAL A 82 2.49 3.82 -5.03
N ASN A 83 1.61 4.78 -4.76
CA ASN A 83 1.93 6.20 -4.74
C ASN A 83 1.50 6.76 -3.39
N HIS A 84 2.45 7.17 -2.56
CA HIS A 84 2.17 7.74 -1.25
C HIS A 84 2.53 9.21 -1.27
N ARG A 85 1.54 10.07 -1.19
CA ARG A 85 1.68 11.53 -1.30
C ARG A 85 1.20 12.23 -0.06
N GLY A 86 1.53 13.51 0.05
CA GLY A 86 1.18 14.32 1.21
C GLY A 86 2.07 14.04 2.41
N LEU A 87 3.31 13.61 2.17
CA LEU A 87 4.29 13.33 3.22
C LEU A 87 5.06 14.60 3.58
N ASP A 88 5.15 14.89 4.87
CA ASP A 88 5.96 15.99 5.37
C ASP A 88 7.43 15.62 5.26
N PRO A 89 8.24 16.38 4.50
CA PRO A 89 9.67 16.06 4.32
C PRO A 89 10.47 16.10 5.62
N GLY A 90 10.02 16.84 6.63
CA GLY A 90 10.64 16.87 7.96
C GLY A 90 10.04 15.90 8.96
N GLY A 91 9.02 15.14 8.56
CA GLY A 91 8.27 14.27 9.47
C GLY A 91 8.90 12.89 9.66
N SER A 92 8.60 12.27 10.80
CA SER A 92 9.06 10.92 11.10
C SER A 92 8.37 9.86 10.24
N LEU A 93 7.17 10.14 9.75
CA LEU A 93 6.43 9.20 8.89
C LEU A 93 7.23 8.91 7.61
N LEU A 94 7.76 9.93 6.95
CA LEU A 94 8.58 9.75 5.76
C LEU A 94 9.80 8.86 6.03
N LYS A 95 10.45 9.05 7.18
CA LYS A 95 11.63 8.25 7.55
C LYS A 95 11.31 6.77 7.78
N VAL A 96 10.15 6.49 8.37
CA VAL A 96 9.70 5.12 8.64
C VAL A 96 9.17 4.46 7.37
N ILE A 97 8.35 5.17 6.60
CA ILE A 97 7.64 4.58 5.48
C ILE A 97 8.51 4.39 4.24
N THR A 98 9.58 5.16 4.08
CA THR A 98 10.49 5.02 2.95
C THR A 98 11.10 3.61 2.90
N PRO A 99 11.75 3.10 3.97
CA PRO A 99 12.16 1.69 3.98
C PRO A 99 11.00 0.74 4.24
N GLY A 100 9.90 1.22 4.79
CA GLY A 100 8.74 0.40 5.13
C GLY A 100 7.99 -0.13 3.92
N TRP A 101 7.80 0.69 2.88
CA TRP A 101 7.05 0.26 1.70
C TRP A 101 7.63 -0.98 1.02
N PRO A 102 8.94 -1.10 0.76
CA PRO A 102 9.50 -2.35 0.22
C PRO A 102 9.18 -3.57 1.09
N MET A 103 9.22 -3.42 2.41
CA MET A 103 8.89 -4.51 3.33
C MET A 103 7.41 -4.87 3.27
N ILE A 104 6.53 -3.87 3.26
CA ILE A 104 5.08 -4.08 3.14
C ILE A 104 4.75 -4.77 1.82
N LEU A 105 5.32 -4.30 0.73
CA LEU A 105 5.07 -4.87 -0.60
C LEU A 105 5.63 -6.29 -0.72
N SER A 106 6.76 -6.57 -0.10
CA SER A 106 7.32 -7.92 -0.07
C SER A 106 6.43 -8.87 0.73
N SER A 107 5.88 -8.41 1.86
CA SER A 107 4.93 -9.18 2.65
C SER A 107 3.64 -9.45 1.87
N LEU A 108 3.12 -8.45 1.18
CA LEU A 108 1.95 -8.59 0.31
C LEU A 108 2.21 -9.62 -0.79
N LYS A 109 3.34 -9.53 -1.45
CA LYS A 109 3.72 -10.46 -2.52
C LYS A 109 3.79 -11.89 -1.99
N SER A 110 4.45 -12.10 -0.87
CA SER A 110 4.53 -13.41 -0.23
C SER A 110 3.13 -13.96 0.07
N LEU A 111 2.27 -13.13 0.64
CA LEU A 111 0.92 -13.52 1.00
C LEU A 111 0.11 -13.98 -0.21
N VAL A 112 0.06 -13.18 -1.28
CA VAL A 112 -0.77 -13.51 -2.45
C VAL A 112 -0.20 -14.65 -3.29
N GLU A 113 1.12 -14.88 -3.24
CA GLU A 113 1.77 -15.92 -4.03
C GLU A 113 1.93 -17.24 -3.26
N THR A 114 2.07 -17.20 -1.94
CA THR A 114 2.32 -18.40 -1.13
C THR A 114 1.27 -18.65 -0.05
N GLY A 115 0.42 -17.69 0.24
CA GLY A 115 -0.56 -17.76 1.32
C GLY A 115 -0.05 -17.31 2.68
N GLU A 116 1.22 -16.92 2.79
CA GLU A 116 1.82 -16.51 4.06
C GLU A 116 2.51 -15.15 3.92
N PRO A 117 2.18 -14.16 4.78
CA PRO A 117 2.87 -12.88 4.79
C PRO A 117 4.27 -13.04 5.40
N LEU A 118 5.13 -12.07 5.15
CA LEU A 118 6.40 -11.97 5.84
C LEU A 118 6.19 -11.29 7.20
N GLU A 119 6.92 -11.75 8.22
CA GLU A 119 6.97 -11.05 9.49
C GLU A 119 8.03 -9.96 9.42
N PHE A 120 7.64 -8.74 9.78
CA PHE A 120 8.57 -7.61 9.80
C PHE A 120 8.09 -6.56 10.79
N ARG A 121 9.01 -5.67 11.15
CA ARG A 121 8.70 -4.50 11.98
C ARG A 121 9.15 -3.25 11.25
N LEU A 122 8.30 -2.23 11.31
CA LEU A 122 8.67 -0.91 10.82
C LEU A 122 9.33 -0.13 11.95
N SER A 123 10.50 0.43 11.65
CA SER A 123 11.23 1.24 12.61
C SER A 123 11.94 2.38 11.89
N ALA A 124 12.04 3.50 12.59
CA ALA A 124 12.79 4.65 12.08
C ALA A 124 14.30 4.43 12.26
#